data_d72884fadcfeeb9bb4fee6495ecc2c0a
#
_entry.id   d72884fadcfeeb9bb4fee6495ecc2c0a
#
_cell.length_a   1.000
_cell.length_b   1.000
_cell.length_c   1.000
_cell.angle_alpha   90.00
_cell.angle_beta   90.00
_cell.angle_gamma   90.00
#
_symmetry.space_group_name_H-M   'P 1'
#
loop_
_entity.id
_entity.type
_entity.pdbx_description
1 polymer ?
#
loop_
_entity_poly.entity_id
_entity_poly.type
_entity_poly.pdbx_seq_one_letter_code
_entity_poly.pdbx_strand_id
1 'polypeptide(L)'
;MTTGAKILGLGNDIIEIHRIRGSIERHGQHFLDRLFTEKEQEGCSKYQDSAPHYAGRFAAKEAIAKALGTGFGAEVGWHDIEVLNDSLGKPVVHLSPALKTRFHSPYILVSISHSTDYATAVAIWEKLEK
;
A
#
# COMPACT_ATOMS: atom_id res chain seq x y z
N MET A 1 23.33 -25.16 4.36
CA MET A 1 23.19 -23.73 4.64
C MET A 1 22.28 -23.06 3.62
N THR A 2 21.35 -22.26 4.06
CA THR A 2 20.41 -21.60 3.19
C THR A 2 21.00 -20.31 2.62
N THR A 3 20.92 -20.13 1.32
CA THR A 3 21.26 -18.89 0.66
C THR A 3 20.01 -18.37 -0.03
N GLY A 4 19.89 -17.07 -0.19
CA GLY A 4 18.79 -16.45 -0.87
C GLY A 4 17.87 -15.68 0.07
N ALA A 5 16.65 -15.43 -0.35
CA ALA A 5 15.71 -14.60 0.36
C ALA A 5 15.00 -15.37 1.48
N LYS A 6 14.75 -14.68 2.56
CA LYS A 6 13.90 -15.18 3.63
C LYS A 6 12.65 -14.30 3.73
N ILE A 7 11.50 -14.92 3.93
CA ILE A 7 10.27 -14.19 4.14
C ILE A 7 10.19 -13.82 5.62
N LEU A 8 10.12 -12.54 5.90
CA LEU A 8 10.05 -12.00 7.25
C LEU A 8 8.64 -11.61 7.64
N GLY A 9 7.77 -11.37 6.67
CA GLY A 9 6.40 -11.01 6.95
C GLY A 9 5.50 -11.20 5.74
N LEU A 10 4.23 -11.41 6.02
CA LEU A 10 3.20 -11.59 5.01
C LEU A 10 1.97 -10.83 5.48
N GLY A 11 1.37 -10.08 4.59
CA GLY A 11 0.15 -9.34 4.89
C GLY A 11 -0.82 -9.44 3.75
N ASN A 12 -2.09 -9.41 4.07
CA ASN A 12 -3.13 -9.29 3.06
C ASN A 12 -4.24 -8.40 3.59
N ASP A 13 -4.98 -7.83 2.68
CA ASP A 13 -6.13 -7.01 3.02
C ASP A 13 -7.19 -7.11 1.94
N ILE A 14 -8.42 -6.89 2.34
CA ILE A 14 -9.56 -6.80 1.43
C ILE A 14 -10.44 -5.64 1.89
N ILE A 15 -10.91 -4.83 0.95
CA ILE A 15 -11.76 -3.69 1.25
C ILE A 15 -12.90 -3.62 0.23
N GLU A 16 -14.08 -3.30 0.71
CA GLU A 16 -15.21 -3.03 -0.15
C GLU A 16 -15.04 -1.66 -0.80
N ILE A 17 -15.10 -1.62 -2.13
CA ILE A 17 -14.86 -0.38 -2.87
C ILE A 17 -15.87 0.70 -2.50
N HIS A 18 -17.12 0.31 -2.22
CA HIS A 18 -18.15 1.28 -1.85
C HIS A 18 -17.81 2.03 -0.55
N ARG A 19 -17.03 1.43 0.35
CA ARG A 19 -16.61 2.11 1.59
C ARG A 19 -15.63 3.22 1.30
N ILE A 20 -14.69 2.98 0.38
CA ILE A 20 -13.73 4.01 -0.05
C ILE A 20 -14.47 5.10 -0.81
N ARG A 21 -15.36 4.73 -1.74
CA ARG A 21 -16.17 5.67 -2.50
C ARG A 21 -16.99 6.58 -1.57
N GLY A 22 -17.64 5.99 -0.58
CA GLY A 22 -18.42 6.73 0.39
C GLY A 22 -17.58 7.68 1.23
N SER A 23 -16.37 7.29 1.62
CA SER A 23 -15.46 8.16 2.37
C SER A 23 -15.01 9.35 1.51
N ILE A 24 -14.70 9.12 0.24
CA ILE A 24 -14.36 10.20 -0.69
C ILE A 24 -15.53 11.16 -0.85
N GLU A 25 -16.74 10.64 -1.03
CA GLU A 25 -17.94 11.48 -1.18
C GLU A 25 -18.24 12.31 0.07
N ARG A 26 -18.06 11.73 1.26
CA ARG A 26 -18.36 12.43 2.52
C ARG A 26 -17.29 13.42 2.94
N HIS A 27 -16.02 13.09 2.71
CA HIS A 27 -14.90 13.84 3.28
C HIS A 27 -13.95 14.44 2.22
N GLY A 28 -14.10 14.04 0.95
CA GLY A 28 -13.36 14.63 -0.16
C GLY A 28 -11.86 14.65 0.03
N GLN A 29 -11.27 15.79 -0.25
CA GLN A 29 -9.82 15.96 -0.24
C GLN A 29 -9.20 15.67 1.14
N HIS A 30 -9.93 15.94 2.21
CA HIS A 30 -9.44 15.69 3.57
C HIS A 30 -9.15 14.19 3.78
N PHE A 31 -10.04 13.31 3.31
CA PHE A 31 -9.83 11.86 3.38
C PHE A 31 -8.61 11.44 2.55
N LEU A 32 -8.54 11.95 1.32
CA LEU A 32 -7.44 11.59 0.42
C LEU A 32 -6.09 12.04 0.98
N ASP A 33 -6.01 13.25 1.50
CA ASP A 33 -4.76 13.78 2.05
C ASP A 33 -4.29 13.04 3.29
N ARG A 34 -5.22 12.51 4.09
CA ARG A 34 -4.86 11.76 5.28
C ARG A 34 -4.20 10.42 4.94
N LEU A 35 -4.66 9.76 3.90
CA LEU A 35 -4.28 8.37 3.62
C LEU A 35 -3.32 8.20 2.46
N PHE A 36 -3.28 9.15 1.54
CA PHE A 36 -2.54 8.99 0.30
C PHE A 36 -1.58 10.14 0.08
N THR A 37 -0.39 9.81 -0.44
CA THR A 37 0.56 10.85 -0.83
C THR A 37 0.08 11.57 -2.08
N GLU A 38 0.69 12.72 -2.36
CA GLU A 38 0.37 13.48 -3.56
C GLU A 38 0.57 12.65 -4.82
N LYS A 39 1.65 11.88 -4.89
CA LYS A 39 1.92 11.03 -6.05
C LYS A 39 0.92 9.91 -6.20
N GLU A 40 0.49 9.30 -5.09
CA GLU A 40 -0.57 8.30 -5.13
C GLU A 40 -1.86 8.90 -5.66
N GLN A 41 -2.20 10.09 -5.22
CA GLN A 41 -3.40 10.79 -5.69
C GLN A 41 -3.32 11.14 -7.17
N GLU A 42 -2.17 11.59 -7.65
CA GLU A 42 -1.95 11.84 -9.07
C GLU A 42 -2.21 10.59 -9.90
N GLY A 43 -1.69 9.46 -9.45
CA GLY A 43 -1.86 8.20 -10.15
C GLY A 43 -3.30 7.73 -10.20
N CYS A 44 -4.02 7.86 -9.10
CA CYS A 44 -5.41 7.40 -9.01
C CYS A 44 -6.39 8.33 -9.72
N SER A 45 -6.13 9.64 -9.70
CA SER A 45 -7.04 10.63 -10.28
C SER A 45 -7.08 10.63 -11.81
N LYS A 46 -6.15 9.93 -12.46
CA LYS A 46 -6.15 9.76 -13.91
C LYS A 46 -7.36 9.00 -14.44
N TYR A 47 -7.96 8.17 -13.60
CA TYR A 47 -9.06 7.32 -14.00
C TYR A 47 -10.40 8.03 -13.80
N GLN A 48 -11.32 7.80 -14.71
CA GLN A 48 -12.65 8.41 -14.63
C GLN A 48 -13.36 8.02 -13.34
N ASP A 49 -13.29 6.75 -12.96
CA ASP A 49 -13.74 6.29 -11.67
C ASP A 49 -12.52 5.93 -10.82
N SER A 50 -12.14 6.84 -9.93
CA SER A 50 -10.92 6.69 -9.14
C SER A 50 -11.07 5.77 -7.93
N ALA A 51 -12.28 5.51 -7.48
CA ALA A 51 -12.53 4.76 -6.23
C ALA A 51 -11.91 3.36 -6.21
N PRO A 52 -12.02 2.53 -7.28
CA PRO A 52 -11.35 1.23 -7.26
C PRO A 52 -9.83 1.33 -7.14
N HIS A 53 -9.24 2.37 -7.72
CA HIS A 53 -7.79 2.58 -7.68
C HIS A 53 -7.33 3.04 -6.30
N TYR A 54 -8.08 3.92 -5.66
CA TYR A 54 -7.82 4.29 -4.27
C TYR A 54 -8.01 3.11 -3.32
N ALA A 55 -9.05 2.30 -3.55
CA ALA A 55 -9.29 1.11 -2.75
C ALA A 55 -8.12 0.12 -2.86
N GLY A 56 -7.58 -0.07 -4.07
CA GLY A 56 -6.42 -0.92 -4.27
C GLY A 56 -5.19 -0.40 -3.53
N ARG A 57 -4.94 0.90 -3.57
CA ARG A 57 -3.84 1.52 -2.81
C ARG A 57 -4.05 1.39 -1.31
N PHE A 58 -5.27 1.61 -0.84
CA PHE A 58 -5.61 1.43 0.57
C PHE A 58 -5.30 0.01 1.02
N ALA A 59 -5.79 -0.98 0.29
CA ALA A 59 -5.55 -2.38 0.62
C ALA A 59 -4.05 -2.72 0.60
N ALA A 60 -3.32 -2.19 -0.37
CA ALA A 60 -1.87 -2.42 -0.46
C ALA A 60 -1.13 -1.86 0.74
N LYS A 61 -1.45 -0.64 1.16
CA LYS A 61 -0.81 -0.01 2.32
C LYS A 61 -1.11 -0.76 3.61
N GLU A 62 -2.35 -1.21 3.78
CA GLU A 62 -2.74 -2.06 4.92
C GLU A 62 -1.99 -3.39 4.90
N ALA A 63 -1.91 -4.04 3.74
CA ALA A 63 -1.21 -5.31 3.61
C ALA A 63 0.27 -5.17 3.95
N ILE A 64 0.90 -4.08 3.51
CA ILE A 64 2.30 -3.80 3.81
C ILE A 64 2.51 -3.58 5.31
N ALA A 65 1.64 -2.79 5.94
CA ALA A 65 1.73 -2.56 7.38
C ALA A 65 1.57 -3.87 8.18
N LYS A 66 0.67 -4.76 7.73
CA LYS A 66 0.51 -6.09 8.32
C LYS A 66 1.77 -6.94 8.12
N ALA A 67 2.36 -6.90 6.94
CA ALA A 67 3.59 -7.65 6.66
C ALA A 67 4.74 -7.20 7.57
N LEU A 68 4.82 -5.89 7.83
CA LEU A 68 5.82 -5.34 8.75
C LEU A 68 5.47 -5.60 10.23
N GLY A 69 4.24 -6.02 10.50
CA GLY A 69 3.80 -6.37 11.85
C GLY A 69 3.39 -5.19 12.71
N THR A 70 3.20 -4.01 12.10
CA THR A 70 2.96 -2.78 12.87
C THR A 70 1.52 -2.30 12.87
N GLY A 71 0.80 -2.49 11.75
CA GLY A 71 -0.41 -1.73 11.53
C GLY A 71 -0.12 -0.23 11.45
N PHE A 72 -1.15 0.57 11.28
CA PHE A 72 -1.01 2.04 11.27
C PHE A 72 -1.28 2.61 12.65
N GLY A 73 -0.51 3.61 13.04
CA GLY A 73 -0.64 4.25 14.34
C GLY A 73 0.55 5.13 14.66
N ALA A 74 0.98 5.12 15.92
CA ALA A 74 2.03 6.00 16.39
C ALA A 74 3.38 5.78 15.71
N GLU A 75 3.68 4.54 15.31
CA GLU A 75 4.98 4.19 14.75
C GLU A 75 5.04 4.22 13.23
N VAL A 76 3.90 4.02 12.57
CA VAL A 76 3.82 4.00 11.11
C VAL A 76 2.62 4.81 10.68
N GLY A 77 2.86 5.90 10.00
CA GLY A 77 1.82 6.73 9.41
C GLY A 77 1.50 6.33 7.98
N TRP A 78 0.35 6.75 7.50
CA TRP A 78 -0.10 6.41 6.14
C TRP A 78 0.86 6.91 5.06
N HIS A 79 1.52 8.06 5.29
CA HIS A 79 2.45 8.66 4.34
C HIS A 79 3.85 8.05 4.41
N ASP A 80 4.12 7.18 5.38
CA ASP A 80 5.38 6.45 5.44
C ASP A 80 5.49 5.35 4.39
N ILE A 81 4.35 4.94 3.82
CA ILE A 81 4.27 3.91 2.80
C ILE A 81 3.61 4.52 1.56
N GLU A 82 4.30 4.46 0.43
CA GLU A 82 3.78 4.98 -0.83
C GLU A 82 3.81 3.88 -1.87
N VAL A 83 2.67 3.64 -2.52
CA VAL A 83 2.55 2.60 -3.55
C VAL A 83 2.24 3.27 -4.88
N LEU A 84 3.19 3.18 -5.79
CA LEU A 84 3.09 3.77 -7.12
C LEU A 84 3.16 2.66 -8.17
N ASN A 85 2.77 2.97 -9.38
CA ASN A 85 2.94 2.04 -10.50
C ASN A 85 4.16 2.42 -11.31
N ASP A 86 4.91 1.43 -11.77
CA ASP A 86 5.97 1.67 -12.75
C ASP A 86 5.38 1.87 -14.15
N SER A 87 6.25 2.00 -15.16
CA SER A 87 5.82 2.24 -16.55
C SER A 87 4.99 1.10 -17.12
N LEU A 88 5.09 -0.09 -16.56
CA LEU A 88 4.33 -1.27 -17.01
C LEU A 88 3.07 -1.51 -16.16
N GLY A 89 2.81 -0.65 -15.17
CA GLY A 89 1.66 -0.79 -14.30
C GLY A 89 1.89 -1.67 -13.08
N LYS A 90 3.12 -2.12 -12.85
CA LYS A 90 3.44 -2.94 -11.69
C LYS A 90 3.54 -2.07 -10.43
N PRO A 91 2.88 -2.48 -9.32
CA PRO A 91 3.01 -1.73 -8.07
C PRO A 91 4.44 -1.75 -7.54
N VAL A 92 4.93 -0.59 -7.14
CA VAL A 92 6.26 -0.42 -6.55
C VAL A 92 6.09 0.29 -5.22
N VAL A 93 6.74 -0.23 -4.18
CA VAL A 93 6.62 0.28 -2.81
C VAL A 93 7.78 1.22 -2.50
N HIS A 94 7.46 2.41 -2.02
CA HIS A 94 8.44 3.37 -1.54
C HIS A 94 8.18 3.61 -0.05
N LEU A 95 9.22 3.53 0.76
CA LEU A 95 9.10 3.74 2.20
C LEU A 95 9.80 5.03 2.60
N SER A 96 9.28 5.68 3.64
CA SER A 96 9.91 6.86 4.20
C SER A 96 11.29 6.51 4.76
N PRO A 97 12.20 7.50 4.89
CA PRO A 97 13.50 7.26 5.51
C PRO A 97 13.41 6.65 6.91
N ALA A 98 12.40 7.06 7.69
CA ALA A 98 12.19 6.52 9.04
C ALA A 98 11.90 5.02 9.01
N LEU A 99 11.03 4.56 8.10
CA LEU A 99 10.74 3.14 7.98
C LEU A 99 11.91 2.36 7.42
N LYS A 100 12.63 2.92 6.45
CA LYS A 100 13.84 2.28 5.92
C LYS A 100 14.85 2.02 7.02
N THR A 101 15.06 3.01 7.89
CA THR A 101 16.00 2.86 9.01
C THR A 101 15.49 1.83 10.01
N ARG A 102 14.23 1.91 10.39
CA ARG A 102 13.65 1.03 11.40
C ARG A 102 13.69 -0.44 10.98
N PHE A 103 13.39 -0.73 9.73
CA PHE A 103 13.29 -2.10 9.22
C PHE A 103 14.51 -2.51 8.38
N HIS A 104 15.59 -1.75 8.43
CA HIS A 104 16.85 -2.06 7.75
C HIS A 104 16.70 -2.19 6.24
N SER A 105 16.09 -1.19 5.62
CA SER A 105 15.86 -1.11 4.18
C SER A 105 15.13 -2.37 3.66
N PRO A 106 13.89 -2.57 4.08
CA PRO A 106 13.17 -3.80 3.75
C PRO A 106 12.86 -3.90 2.26
N TYR A 107 12.88 -5.12 1.76
CA TYR A 107 12.45 -5.40 0.40
C TYR A 107 11.00 -5.89 0.45
N ILE A 108 10.11 -5.16 -0.19
CA ILE A 108 8.69 -5.45 -0.12
C ILE A 108 8.12 -5.61 -1.52
N LEU A 109 7.44 -6.73 -1.72
CA LEU A 109 6.68 -7.00 -2.93
C LEU A 109 5.20 -6.88 -2.59
N VAL A 110 4.42 -6.37 -3.52
CA VAL A 110 2.98 -6.24 -3.34
C VAL A 110 2.26 -6.60 -4.63
N SER A 111 1.11 -7.22 -4.49
CA SER A 111 0.20 -7.48 -5.60
C SER A 111 -1.18 -6.95 -5.23
N ILE A 112 -1.83 -6.31 -6.19
CA ILE A 112 -3.14 -5.67 -6.00
C ILE A 112 -4.09 -6.22 -7.04
N SER A 113 -5.31 -6.55 -6.62
CA SER A 113 -6.39 -6.96 -7.52
C SER A 113 -7.68 -6.27 -7.11
N HIS A 114 -8.54 -5.99 -8.07
CA HIS A 114 -9.87 -5.52 -7.76
C HIS A 114 -10.90 -6.07 -8.74
N SER A 115 -12.09 -6.25 -8.22
CA SER A 115 -13.27 -6.60 -8.98
C SER A 115 -14.22 -5.38 -8.97
N THR A 116 -15.50 -5.61 -9.27
CA THR A 116 -16.51 -4.55 -9.19
C THR A 116 -16.69 -4.07 -7.75
N ASP A 117 -16.68 -4.99 -6.79
CA ASP A 117 -17.07 -4.69 -5.41
C ASP A 117 -15.92 -4.64 -4.40
N TYR A 118 -14.80 -5.31 -4.69
CA TYR A 118 -13.71 -5.48 -3.72
C TYR A 118 -12.36 -5.14 -4.33
N ALA A 119 -11.47 -4.62 -3.49
CA ALA A 119 -10.05 -4.55 -3.79
C ALA A 119 -9.30 -5.37 -2.76
N THR A 120 -8.27 -6.08 -3.22
CA THR A 120 -7.43 -6.91 -2.36
C THR A 120 -5.98 -6.62 -2.62
N ALA A 121 -5.15 -6.88 -1.62
CA ALA A 121 -3.69 -6.80 -1.78
C ALA A 121 -3.01 -7.85 -0.93
N VAL A 122 -1.87 -8.30 -1.42
CA VAL A 122 -0.96 -9.18 -0.69
C VAL A 122 0.41 -8.54 -0.70
N ALA A 123 1.06 -8.52 0.46
CA ALA A 123 2.41 -7.98 0.60
C ALA A 123 3.32 -9.03 1.21
N ILE A 124 4.55 -9.06 0.73
CA ILE A 124 5.59 -9.94 1.24
C ILE A 124 6.80 -9.08 1.60
N TRP A 125 7.27 -9.23 2.84
CA TRP A 125 8.50 -8.59 3.30
C TRP A 125 9.59 -9.63 3.30
N GLU A 126 10.62 -9.40 2.50
CA GLU A 126 11.74 -10.31 2.36
C GLU A 126 13.03 -9.67 2.87
N LYS A 127 13.88 -10.52 3.43
CA LYS A 127 15.27 -10.15 3.71
C LYS A 127 16.13 -10.84 2.66
N LEU A 128 16.81 -10.05 1.85
CA LEU A 128 17.70 -10.59 0.83
C LEU A 128 19.06 -10.86 1.45
N GLU A 129 19.59 -12.05 1.19
CA GLU A 129 20.96 -12.38 1.60
C GLU A 129 21.95 -11.86 0.57
N LYS A 130 23.06 -11.40 1.06
CA LYS A 130 24.14 -10.89 0.22
C LYS A 130 25.23 -11.94 0.00
#